data_b2308026b9da1202c0b64d2aeb7b4a61
#
_entry.id   b2308026b9da1202c0b64d2aeb7b4a61
#
_cell.length_a   1.000
_cell.length_b   1.000
_cell.length_c   1.000
_cell.angle_alpha   90.00
_cell.angle_beta   90.00
_cell.angle_gamma   90.00
#
_symmetry.space_group_name_H-M   'P 1'
#
loop_
_entity.id
_entity.type
_entity.pdbx_description
1 polymer ?
#
loop_
_entity_poly.entity_id
_entity_poly.type
_entity_poly.pdbx_seq_one_letter_code
_entity_poly.pdbx_strand_id
1 'polypeptide(L)'
;MAGELLLVGSIPLDTAEEVFRRVGGPLGPYLAYMPDGEVGDRRYWIDGIAYRVFNGHPEIETLQRPAPDADGVESWRPLGMHDQFRFRVKPGVARVRFGDPGWRLGYTKDAVSSHFVFRQLQKQGVIPAGVRFQVCLPLTYSAVGLFFLDPADHLKVVPGVSAAFRAEVAKMVELIPPEELAIQWDLAVENRLVDAALAQDGVAAAQALAERLSAPAAEIAPFIPAAVALGYHGCFGTLSGWPSRQPPDLGGAVILLNAMIAASGRRVDFLHLPTLGIADDAFFAPLAGLRPGGATVYLGAIHHMHDADGLRRQLQTARRHLAEFGLAAPCGFGRAPERPGRLLTAEGSPPPKDILDIIVRDHLKAVELLHEAGA
;
A
#
# COMPACT_ATOMS: atom_id res chain seq x y z
N MET A 1 15.19 -4.01 17.26
CA MET A 1 14.06 -3.22 17.81
C MET A 1 13.54 -2.21 16.78
N ALA A 2 14.22 -1.15 16.40
CA ALA A 2 13.71 -0.29 15.30
C ALA A 2 13.73 -1.06 13.98
N GLY A 3 12.59 -1.02 13.23
CA GLY A 3 12.46 -1.70 11.94
C GLY A 3 11.97 -3.15 12.01
N GLU A 4 11.49 -3.61 13.15
CA GLU A 4 10.85 -4.94 13.27
C GLU A 4 9.41 -4.93 12.78
N LEU A 5 8.75 -3.76 12.79
CA LEU A 5 7.40 -3.55 12.29
C LEU A 5 7.36 -2.56 11.12
N LEU A 6 6.42 -2.79 10.21
CA LEU A 6 5.99 -1.84 9.19
C LEU A 6 4.48 -1.62 9.28
N LEU A 7 4.06 -0.35 9.28
CA LEU A 7 2.68 0.04 9.05
C LEU A 7 2.51 0.34 7.57
N VAL A 8 1.56 -0.32 6.90
CA VAL A 8 1.45 -0.29 5.44
C VAL A 8 0.66 0.88 4.87
N GLY A 9 0.05 1.73 5.71
CA GLY A 9 -0.63 2.93 5.22
C GLY A 9 -1.84 3.31 6.06
N SER A 10 -3.05 3.08 5.56
CA SER A 10 -4.29 3.59 6.13
C SER A 10 -4.61 3.06 7.53
N ILE A 11 -4.99 3.98 8.41
CA ILE A 11 -5.46 3.74 9.79
C ILE A 11 -6.84 4.38 9.93
N PRO A 12 -7.83 3.72 10.57
CA PRO A 12 -9.21 4.21 10.64
C PRO A 12 -9.41 5.31 11.70
N LEU A 13 -8.71 6.41 11.54
CA LEU A 13 -8.80 7.63 12.36
C LEU A 13 -9.04 8.85 11.48
N ASP A 14 -9.47 9.95 12.07
CA ASP A 14 -9.88 11.14 11.34
C ASP A 14 -8.72 12.11 11.09
N THR A 15 -7.69 12.09 11.94
CA THR A 15 -6.56 13.03 11.86
C THR A 15 -5.21 12.31 11.96
N ALA A 16 -4.20 12.86 11.28
CA ALA A 16 -2.83 12.38 11.37
C ALA A 16 -2.28 12.46 12.81
N GLU A 17 -2.68 13.48 13.59
CA GLU A 17 -2.28 13.61 14.99
C GLU A 17 -2.76 12.43 15.83
N GLU A 18 -4.02 12.03 15.67
CA GLU A 18 -4.58 10.86 16.38
C GLU A 18 -3.82 9.59 16.00
N VAL A 19 -3.52 9.39 14.70
CA VAL A 19 -2.73 8.25 14.23
C VAL A 19 -1.36 8.23 14.92
N PHE A 20 -0.64 9.34 14.90
CA PHE A 20 0.69 9.43 15.49
C PHE A 20 0.67 9.20 17.01
N ARG A 21 -0.34 9.68 17.72
CA ARG A 21 -0.45 9.48 19.18
C ARG A 21 -0.90 8.07 19.54
N ARG A 22 -1.97 7.58 18.92
CA ARG A 22 -2.61 6.32 19.32
C ARG A 22 -1.91 5.08 18.79
N VAL A 23 -1.25 5.19 17.65
CA VAL A 23 -0.53 4.08 17.00
C VAL A 23 0.98 4.30 17.05
N GLY A 24 1.44 5.50 16.67
CA GLY A 24 2.86 5.84 16.65
C GLY A 24 3.50 5.87 18.03
N GLY A 25 2.78 6.28 19.08
CA GLY A 25 3.27 6.25 20.45
C GLY A 25 3.65 4.82 20.89
N PRO A 26 2.72 3.88 20.94
CA PRO A 26 3.00 2.51 21.40
C PRO A 26 3.88 1.68 20.45
N LEU A 27 3.75 1.85 19.13
CA LEU A 27 4.51 1.07 18.15
C LEU A 27 5.81 1.73 17.69
N GLY A 28 5.98 3.03 17.94
CA GLY A 28 7.15 3.80 17.49
C GLY A 28 8.51 3.18 17.78
N PRO A 29 8.76 2.57 18.95
CA PRO A 29 10.03 1.90 19.24
C PRO A 29 10.42 0.77 18.26
N TYR A 30 9.45 0.18 17.57
CA TYR A 30 9.61 -0.93 16.64
C TYR A 30 9.57 -0.50 15.18
N LEU A 31 9.24 0.77 14.89
CA LEU A 31 9.08 1.32 13.55
C LEU A 31 10.35 2.01 13.06
N ALA A 32 10.72 1.79 11.80
CA ALA A 32 11.66 2.66 11.07
C ALA A 32 10.93 3.79 10.33
N TYR A 33 9.67 3.55 9.96
CA TYR A 33 8.83 4.44 9.16
C TYR A 33 7.43 4.54 9.77
N MET A 34 6.80 5.72 9.71
CA MET A 34 5.48 5.95 10.27
C MET A 34 4.59 6.70 9.27
N PRO A 35 3.53 6.06 8.73
CA PRO A 35 2.56 6.72 7.86
C PRO A 35 1.60 7.59 8.67
N ASP A 36 0.99 8.59 8.01
CA ASP A 36 -0.03 9.46 8.59
C ASP A 36 -1.43 8.80 8.67
N GLY A 37 -1.52 7.52 8.32
CA GLY A 37 -2.76 6.77 8.34
C GLY A 37 -3.66 7.02 7.14
N GLU A 38 -3.20 7.78 6.13
CA GLU A 38 -3.99 8.12 4.94
C GLU A 38 -5.37 8.66 5.30
N VAL A 39 -5.42 9.54 6.31
CA VAL A 39 -6.67 10.09 6.84
C VAL A 39 -7.49 10.88 5.81
N GLY A 40 -8.77 11.09 6.10
CA GLY A 40 -9.69 11.76 5.20
C GLY A 40 -10.09 10.89 4.02
N ASP A 41 -10.17 11.46 2.83
CA ASP A 41 -10.55 10.76 1.60
C ASP A 41 -9.48 9.77 1.09
N ARG A 42 -8.21 9.93 1.49
CA ARG A 42 -7.15 8.94 1.21
C ARG A 42 -7.34 7.61 1.96
N ARG A 43 -8.15 7.58 3.02
CA ARG A 43 -8.49 6.37 3.78
C ARG A 43 -9.00 5.23 2.91
N TYR A 44 -9.66 5.57 1.81
CA TYR A 44 -10.18 4.61 0.82
C TYR A 44 -9.22 4.42 -0.36
N TRP A 45 -7.97 4.81 -0.18
CA TRP A 45 -6.88 4.64 -1.12
C TRP A 45 -7.19 5.35 -2.45
N ILE A 46 -7.16 4.61 -3.58
CA ILE A 46 -7.34 5.18 -4.94
C ILE A 46 -8.74 5.73 -5.21
N ASP A 47 -9.76 5.37 -4.43
CA ASP A 47 -11.11 5.92 -4.60
C ASP A 47 -11.12 7.45 -4.41
N GLY A 48 -10.25 7.97 -3.55
CA GLY A 48 -10.02 9.41 -3.41
C GLY A 48 -9.50 10.08 -4.68
N ILE A 49 -8.60 9.42 -5.45
CA ILE A 49 -8.15 9.93 -6.75
C ILE A 49 -9.30 9.92 -7.75
N ALA A 50 -10.07 8.83 -7.82
CA ALA A 50 -11.22 8.72 -8.72
C ALA A 50 -12.19 9.86 -8.50
N TYR A 51 -12.53 10.13 -7.24
CA TYR A 51 -13.45 11.20 -6.87
C TYR A 51 -12.90 12.59 -7.15
N ARG A 52 -11.70 12.90 -6.63
CA ARG A 52 -11.14 14.26 -6.67
C ARG A 52 -10.56 14.65 -8.03
N VAL A 53 -10.00 13.68 -8.76
CA VAL A 53 -9.20 13.96 -9.95
C VAL A 53 -9.90 13.52 -11.23
N PHE A 54 -10.31 12.24 -11.34
CA PHE A 54 -10.87 11.73 -12.59
C PHE A 54 -12.30 12.20 -12.83
N ASN A 55 -13.13 12.22 -11.78
CA ASN A 55 -14.57 12.46 -11.89
C ASN A 55 -14.96 13.85 -12.41
N GLY A 56 -14.10 14.84 -12.34
CA GLY A 56 -14.39 16.18 -12.88
C GLY A 56 -13.47 16.59 -14.03
N HIS A 57 -12.59 15.69 -14.47
CA HIS A 57 -11.57 16.05 -15.46
C HIS A 57 -12.18 16.36 -16.85
N PRO A 58 -11.82 17.47 -17.52
CA PRO A 58 -12.45 17.88 -18.79
C PRO A 58 -12.25 16.88 -19.94
N GLU A 59 -11.17 16.09 -19.93
CA GLU A 59 -10.84 15.10 -20.95
C GLU A 59 -11.35 13.67 -20.62
N ILE A 60 -11.96 13.48 -19.44
CA ILE A 60 -12.48 12.20 -18.96
C ILE A 60 -14.00 12.27 -18.88
N GLU A 61 -14.67 11.19 -19.23
CA GLU A 61 -16.10 10.99 -19.04
C GLU A 61 -16.34 9.97 -17.94
N THR A 62 -17.21 10.31 -16.99
CA THR A 62 -17.66 9.41 -15.93
C THR A 62 -18.80 8.53 -16.45
N LEU A 63 -18.55 7.23 -16.54
CA LEU A 63 -19.54 6.25 -17.01
C LEU A 63 -20.37 5.68 -15.87
N GLN A 64 -19.77 5.56 -14.68
CA GLN A 64 -20.41 5.03 -13.48
C GLN A 64 -19.84 5.74 -12.26
N ARG A 65 -20.70 5.95 -11.27
CA ARG A 65 -20.36 6.43 -9.91
C ARG A 65 -20.82 5.42 -8.88
N PRO A 66 -20.25 5.41 -7.67
CA PRO A 66 -20.84 4.70 -6.55
C PRO A 66 -22.30 5.08 -6.32
N ALA A 67 -23.10 4.11 -5.89
CA ALA A 67 -24.51 4.34 -5.60
C ALA A 67 -24.68 5.41 -4.51
N PRO A 68 -25.71 6.26 -4.57
CA PRO A 68 -26.07 7.15 -3.49
C PRO A 68 -26.32 6.37 -2.19
N ASP A 69 -26.16 7.05 -1.04
CA ASP A 69 -26.52 6.48 0.24
C ASP A 69 -28.04 6.31 0.42
N ALA A 70 -28.46 5.84 1.58
CA ALA A 70 -29.88 5.57 1.87
C ALA A 70 -30.75 6.83 1.81
N ASP A 71 -30.19 8.01 2.00
CA ASP A 71 -30.87 9.31 1.94
C ASP A 71 -30.81 9.94 0.54
N GLY A 72 -30.20 9.24 -0.44
CA GLY A 72 -30.05 9.71 -1.82
C GLY A 72 -28.91 10.69 -2.01
N VAL A 73 -28.05 10.84 -1.03
CA VAL A 73 -26.85 11.70 -1.12
C VAL A 73 -25.76 10.99 -1.90
N GLU A 74 -25.15 11.68 -2.85
CA GLU A 74 -24.09 11.13 -3.70
C GLU A 74 -22.93 10.62 -2.86
N SER A 75 -22.59 9.34 -3.03
CA SER A 75 -21.43 8.71 -2.40
C SER A 75 -20.24 8.69 -3.36
N TRP A 76 -19.04 8.84 -2.81
CA TRP A 76 -17.80 8.62 -3.54
C TRP A 76 -17.10 7.31 -3.11
N ARG A 77 -17.66 6.63 -2.10
CA ARG A 77 -17.11 5.42 -1.49
C ARG A 77 -17.81 4.18 -2.04
N PRO A 78 -17.12 3.34 -2.83
CA PRO A 78 -17.76 2.15 -3.38
C PRO A 78 -17.99 1.10 -2.30
N LEU A 79 -19.11 0.40 -2.37
CA LEU A 79 -19.45 -0.73 -1.52
C LEU A 79 -18.73 -2.03 -1.95
N GLY A 80 -18.21 -2.09 -3.16
CA GLY A 80 -17.51 -3.24 -3.72
C GLY A 80 -17.06 -3.00 -5.15
N MET A 81 -16.53 -4.04 -5.81
CA MET A 81 -16.03 -3.94 -7.18
C MET A 81 -17.12 -3.57 -8.21
N HIS A 82 -18.36 -3.93 -7.95
CA HIS A 82 -19.50 -3.62 -8.82
C HIS A 82 -19.94 -2.16 -8.73
N ASP A 83 -19.57 -1.49 -7.63
CA ASP A 83 -20.00 -0.12 -7.29
C ASP A 83 -18.88 0.91 -7.48
N GLN A 84 -17.81 0.54 -8.18
CA GLN A 84 -16.66 1.40 -8.46
C GLN A 84 -16.99 2.49 -9.47
N PHE A 85 -16.28 3.63 -9.36
CA PHE A 85 -16.17 4.56 -10.48
C PHE A 85 -15.71 3.83 -11.75
N ARG A 86 -16.26 4.25 -12.89
CA ARG A 86 -15.82 3.85 -14.22
C ARG A 86 -15.69 5.09 -15.10
N PHE A 87 -14.59 5.15 -15.80
CA PHE A 87 -14.25 6.26 -16.67
C PHE A 87 -13.88 5.78 -18.06
N ARG A 88 -13.97 6.69 -19.03
CA ARG A 88 -13.33 6.58 -20.32
C ARG A 88 -12.72 7.91 -20.74
N VAL A 89 -11.71 7.86 -21.58
CA VAL A 89 -11.13 9.05 -22.21
C VAL A 89 -12.07 9.54 -23.31
N LYS A 90 -12.40 10.83 -23.32
CA LYS A 90 -13.30 11.41 -24.34
C LYS A 90 -12.74 11.24 -25.76
N PRO A 91 -13.61 11.11 -26.78
CA PRO A 91 -13.18 11.03 -28.18
C PRO A 91 -12.29 12.20 -28.57
N GLY A 92 -11.28 11.95 -29.39
CA GLY A 92 -10.34 12.98 -29.87
C GLY A 92 -9.20 13.32 -28.92
N VAL A 93 -9.22 12.86 -27.67
CA VAL A 93 -8.13 13.04 -26.71
C VAL A 93 -7.04 12.00 -26.98
N ALA A 94 -5.83 12.47 -27.28
CA ALA A 94 -4.68 11.60 -27.51
C ALA A 94 -3.93 11.23 -26.21
N ARG A 95 -3.92 12.15 -25.22
CA ARG A 95 -3.26 11.97 -23.92
C ARG A 95 -3.93 12.86 -22.88
N VAL A 96 -4.25 12.29 -21.73
CA VAL A 96 -4.78 13.00 -20.56
C VAL A 96 -3.64 13.57 -19.73
N ARG A 97 -3.77 14.78 -19.17
CA ARG A 97 -2.76 15.47 -18.36
C ARG A 97 -3.33 15.86 -17.00
N PHE A 98 -2.60 15.54 -15.93
CA PHE A 98 -3.00 15.80 -14.53
C PHE A 98 -2.07 16.77 -13.80
N GLY A 99 -1.06 17.31 -14.45
CA GLY A 99 -0.02 18.15 -13.84
C GLY A 99 -0.39 19.61 -13.63
N ASP A 100 -1.49 20.10 -14.18
CA ASP A 100 -1.93 21.48 -14.05
C ASP A 100 -2.46 21.78 -12.64
N PRO A 101 -2.36 23.05 -12.15
CA PRO A 101 -2.70 23.37 -10.76
C PRO A 101 -4.08 22.91 -10.28
N GLY A 102 -5.07 22.85 -11.15
CA GLY A 102 -6.44 22.38 -10.82
C GLY A 102 -6.60 20.86 -10.77
N TRP A 103 -5.62 20.09 -11.26
CA TRP A 103 -5.71 18.64 -11.46
C TRP A 103 -4.56 17.86 -10.82
N ARG A 104 -3.88 18.45 -9.86
CA ARG A 104 -2.85 17.76 -9.06
C ARG A 104 -3.46 16.64 -8.26
N LEU A 105 -2.70 15.57 -8.03
CA LEU A 105 -3.16 14.40 -7.27
C LEU A 105 -3.37 14.72 -5.78
N GLY A 106 -2.65 15.72 -5.23
CA GLY A 106 -2.85 16.25 -3.88
C GLY A 106 -1.99 15.60 -2.79
N TYR A 107 -1.21 14.58 -3.12
CA TYR A 107 -0.38 13.87 -2.14
C TYR A 107 0.67 14.75 -1.46
N THR A 108 1.31 15.64 -2.19
CA THR A 108 2.31 16.56 -1.62
C THR A 108 1.71 17.48 -0.56
N LYS A 109 0.52 18.04 -0.82
CA LYS A 109 -0.17 18.91 0.13
C LYS A 109 -0.45 18.18 1.44
N ASP A 110 -1.00 16.97 1.33
CA ASP A 110 -1.34 16.16 2.48
C ASP A 110 -0.07 15.74 3.24
N ALA A 111 0.97 15.29 2.52
CA ALA A 111 2.24 14.90 3.11
C ALA A 111 2.92 16.03 3.89
N VAL A 112 2.98 17.25 3.33
CA VAL A 112 3.58 18.41 4.01
C VAL A 112 2.80 18.77 5.28
N SER A 113 1.48 18.74 5.22
CA SER A 113 0.63 19.02 6.37
C SER A 113 0.82 17.98 7.49
N SER A 114 0.81 16.70 7.13
CA SER A 114 1.02 15.60 8.07
C SER A 114 2.44 15.57 8.63
N HIS A 115 3.47 15.84 7.80
CA HIS A 115 4.86 15.92 8.24
C HIS A 115 5.07 17.04 9.28
N PHE A 116 4.41 18.19 9.12
CA PHE A 116 4.48 19.24 10.13
C PHE A 116 4.01 18.74 11.51
N VAL A 117 2.87 18.05 11.57
CA VAL A 117 2.34 17.45 12.81
C VAL A 117 3.30 16.38 13.34
N PHE A 118 3.79 15.49 12.45
CA PHE A 118 4.76 14.45 12.78
C PHE A 118 6.00 15.03 13.50
N ARG A 119 6.59 16.10 12.94
CA ARG A 119 7.76 16.75 13.54
C ARG A 119 7.48 17.39 14.90
N GLN A 120 6.28 17.96 15.11
CA GLN A 120 5.91 18.48 16.42
C GLN A 120 5.83 17.34 17.46
N LEU A 121 5.28 16.20 17.09
CA LEU A 121 5.16 15.04 17.97
C LEU A 121 6.51 14.35 18.25
N GLN A 122 7.43 14.36 17.29
CA GLN A 122 8.82 13.95 17.55
C GLN A 122 9.51 14.85 18.58
N LYS A 123 9.35 16.18 18.46
CA LYS A 123 9.91 17.13 19.44
C LYS A 123 9.32 16.95 20.84
N GLN A 124 8.07 16.47 20.93
CA GLN A 124 7.39 16.15 22.19
C GLN A 124 7.76 14.76 22.73
N GLY A 125 8.55 13.97 22.01
CA GLY A 125 8.91 12.61 22.41
C GLY A 125 7.80 11.57 22.24
N VAL A 126 6.70 11.90 21.54
CA VAL A 126 5.61 10.95 21.25
C VAL A 126 6.07 9.95 20.18
N ILE A 127 6.78 10.42 19.18
CA ILE A 127 7.38 9.59 18.12
C ILE A 127 8.90 9.58 18.32
N PRO A 128 9.58 8.43 18.32
CA PRO A 128 11.03 8.37 18.43
C PRO A 128 11.73 9.16 17.32
N ALA A 129 12.81 9.85 17.66
CA ALA A 129 13.55 10.72 16.74
C ALA A 129 14.11 10.01 15.50
N GLY A 130 14.40 8.69 15.60
CA GLY A 130 14.93 7.88 14.49
C GLY A 130 13.88 7.41 13.48
N VAL A 131 12.59 7.58 13.76
CA VAL A 131 11.50 7.19 12.85
C VAL A 131 11.37 8.23 11.74
N ARG A 132 11.25 7.79 10.48
CA ARG A 132 10.98 8.67 9.34
C ARG A 132 9.49 8.75 9.04
N PHE A 133 9.07 9.88 8.50
CA PHE A 133 7.71 10.06 8.00
C PHE A 133 7.52 9.28 6.70
N GLN A 134 6.49 8.43 6.64
CA GLN A 134 6.20 7.57 5.49
C GLN A 134 5.01 8.14 4.70
N VAL A 135 5.17 8.20 3.38
CA VAL A 135 4.10 8.53 2.43
C VAL A 135 3.82 7.32 1.57
N CYS A 136 2.56 6.86 1.57
CA CYS A 136 2.10 5.75 0.75
C CYS A 136 1.45 6.29 -0.53
N LEU A 137 1.90 5.79 -1.68
CA LEU A 137 1.46 6.23 -3.01
C LEU A 137 1.10 5.00 -3.86
N PRO A 138 -0.07 4.97 -4.52
CA PRO A 138 -0.35 3.91 -5.48
C PRO A 138 0.58 4.04 -6.69
N LEU A 139 1.16 2.94 -7.16
CA LEU A 139 1.88 2.98 -8.43
C LEU A 139 0.88 3.20 -9.57
N THR A 140 1.34 3.61 -10.72
CA THR A 140 0.51 4.17 -11.80
C THR A 140 -0.61 3.24 -12.25
N TYR A 141 -0.35 1.94 -12.43
CA TYR A 141 -1.39 0.99 -12.80
C TYR A 141 -2.39 0.72 -11.66
N SER A 142 -1.95 0.74 -10.42
CA SER A 142 -2.83 0.70 -9.25
C SER A 142 -3.74 1.94 -9.20
N ALA A 143 -3.23 3.12 -9.58
CA ALA A 143 -4.03 4.35 -9.60
C ALA A 143 -5.11 4.39 -10.69
N VAL A 144 -4.94 3.67 -11.82
CA VAL A 144 -5.85 3.76 -12.98
C VAL A 144 -6.59 2.46 -13.31
N GLY A 145 -5.99 1.30 -13.04
CA GLY A 145 -6.40 0.03 -13.62
C GLY A 145 -7.75 -0.52 -13.14
N LEU A 146 -8.30 0.01 -12.03
CA LEU A 146 -9.65 -0.34 -11.58
C LEU A 146 -10.72 0.55 -12.20
N PHE A 147 -10.36 1.70 -12.76
CA PHE A 147 -11.30 2.72 -13.19
C PHE A 147 -11.45 2.83 -14.69
N PHE A 148 -10.38 2.62 -15.44
CA PHE A 148 -10.37 2.62 -16.91
C PHE A 148 -10.26 1.17 -17.37
N LEU A 149 -11.36 0.60 -17.88
CA LEU A 149 -11.39 -0.82 -18.26
C LEU A 149 -10.93 -1.07 -19.70
N ASP A 150 -10.94 -0.03 -20.55
CA ASP A 150 -10.48 -0.14 -21.93
C ASP A 150 -8.93 -0.04 -21.96
N PRO A 151 -8.21 -1.05 -22.45
CA PRO A 151 -6.75 -1.00 -22.62
C PRO A 151 -6.28 0.20 -23.48
N ALA A 152 -7.08 0.66 -24.45
CA ALA A 152 -6.76 1.82 -25.26
C ALA A 152 -6.74 3.12 -24.43
N ASP A 153 -7.55 3.22 -23.39
CA ASP A 153 -7.54 4.36 -22.49
C ASP A 153 -6.32 4.34 -21.58
N HIS A 154 -5.80 3.16 -21.20
CA HIS A 154 -4.55 3.09 -20.43
C HIS A 154 -3.38 3.75 -21.15
N LEU A 155 -3.26 3.59 -22.48
CA LEU A 155 -2.22 4.23 -23.28
C LEU A 155 -2.27 5.76 -23.22
N LYS A 156 -3.46 6.32 -22.99
CA LYS A 156 -3.69 7.77 -22.91
C LYS A 156 -3.56 8.33 -21.48
N VAL A 157 -3.96 7.54 -20.47
CA VAL A 157 -4.04 7.97 -19.06
C VAL A 157 -2.76 7.70 -18.29
N VAL A 158 -2.17 6.49 -18.41
CA VAL A 158 -0.99 6.05 -17.65
C VAL A 158 0.18 7.03 -17.78
N PRO A 159 0.59 7.52 -18.98
CA PRO A 159 1.70 8.45 -19.07
C PRO A 159 1.43 9.80 -18.37
N GLY A 160 0.16 10.23 -18.36
CA GLY A 160 -0.24 11.45 -17.66
C GLY A 160 -0.19 11.31 -16.15
N VAL A 161 -0.69 10.20 -15.62
CA VAL A 161 -0.66 9.89 -14.19
C VAL A 161 0.77 9.68 -13.69
N SER A 162 1.64 8.97 -14.46
CA SER A 162 3.06 8.84 -14.13
C SER A 162 3.75 10.21 -14.05
N ALA A 163 3.46 11.10 -15.00
CA ALA A 163 4.01 12.46 -14.98
C ALA A 163 3.52 13.27 -13.78
N ALA A 164 2.25 13.08 -13.37
CA ALA A 164 1.70 13.73 -12.19
C ALA A 164 2.34 13.22 -10.89
N PHE A 165 2.51 11.90 -10.73
CA PHE A 165 3.24 11.34 -9.57
C PHE A 165 4.69 11.81 -9.52
N ARG A 166 5.38 11.89 -10.67
CA ARG A 166 6.73 12.46 -10.73
C ARG A 166 6.76 13.90 -10.22
N ALA A 167 5.79 14.73 -10.61
CA ALA A 167 5.68 16.10 -10.15
C ALA A 167 5.37 16.19 -8.63
N GLU A 168 4.48 15.33 -8.12
CA GLU A 168 4.18 15.23 -6.68
C GLU A 168 5.44 14.84 -5.90
N VAL A 169 6.17 13.81 -6.32
CA VAL A 169 7.41 13.36 -5.67
C VAL A 169 8.47 14.46 -5.70
N ALA A 170 8.71 15.07 -6.85
CA ALA A 170 9.69 16.16 -6.98
C ALA A 170 9.38 17.31 -6.02
N LYS A 171 8.10 17.69 -5.90
CA LYS A 171 7.69 18.76 -4.98
C LYS A 171 7.73 18.31 -3.51
N MET A 172 7.43 17.05 -3.22
CA MET A 172 7.49 16.50 -1.88
C MET A 172 8.92 16.52 -1.32
N VAL A 173 9.90 16.07 -2.10
CA VAL A 173 11.31 16.06 -1.69
C VAL A 173 11.96 17.46 -1.64
N GLU A 174 11.35 18.45 -2.27
CA GLU A 174 11.73 19.87 -2.12
C GLU A 174 11.27 20.44 -0.76
N LEU A 175 10.11 19.98 -0.26
CA LEU A 175 9.44 20.57 0.91
C LEU A 175 9.66 19.77 2.19
N ILE A 176 9.99 18.49 2.11
CA ILE A 176 10.28 17.62 3.25
C ILE A 176 11.74 17.19 3.18
N PRO A 177 12.54 17.36 4.24
CA PRO A 177 13.93 16.92 4.27
C PRO A 177 14.07 15.44 3.86
N PRO A 178 14.90 15.10 2.88
CA PRO A 178 15.02 13.72 2.37
C PRO A 178 15.34 12.68 3.43
N GLU A 179 16.14 13.02 4.44
CA GLU A 179 16.49 12.13 5.54
C GLU A 179 15.34 11.87 6.53
N GLU A 180 14.29 12.66 6.48
CA GLU A 180 13.08 12.51 7.30
C GLU A 180 11.97 11.78 6.55
N LEU A 181 12.13 11.50 5.25
CA LEU A 181 11.09 10.98 4.36
C LEU A 181 11.34 9.52 3.98
N ALA A 182 10.25 8.76 3.93
CA ALA A 182 10.16 7.47 3.29
C ALA A 182 9.00 7.48 2.27
N ILE A 183 9.21 6.95 1.08
CA ILE A 183 8.19 6.81 0.04
C ILE A 183 7.92 5.31 -0.17
N GLN A 184 6.67 4.92 -0.03
CA GLN A 184 6.18 3.58 -0.32
C GLN A 184 5.32 3.61 -1.58
N TRP A 185 5.58 2.69 -2.52
CA TRP A 185 4.71 2.45 -3.67
C TRP A 185 3.84 1.22 -3.44
N ASP A 186 2.53 1.38 -3.59
CA ASP A 186 1.54 0.32 -3.44
C ASP A 186 1.24 -0.35 -4.78
N LEU A 187 1.36 -1.68 -4.81
CA LEU A 187 1.36 -2.52 -6.01
C LEU A 187 0.16 -3.50 -6.02
N ALA A 188 -1.07 -3.02 -5.87
CA ALA A 188 -2.22 -3.92 -5.77
C ALA A 188 -2.68 -4.46 -7.14
N VAL A 189 -2.80 -3.59 -8.14
CA VAL A 189 -3.22 -3.99 -9.49
C VAL A 189 -2.08 -4.69 -10.21
N GLU A 190 -0.87 -4.17 -10.10
CA GLU A 190 0.34 -4.78 -10.67
C GLU A 190 0.50 -6.21 -10.16
N ASN A 191 0.39 -6.42 -8.86
CA ASN A 191 0.50 -7.76 -8.26
C ASN A 191 -0.59 -8.71 -8.78
N ARG A 192 -1.85 -8.24 -8.87
CA ARG A 192 -2.95 -9.01 -9.43
C ARG A 192 -2.70 -9.44 -10.88
N LEU A 193 -2.16 -8.54 -11.69
CA LEU A 193 -1.88 -8.81 -13.10
C LEU A 193 -0.75 -9.83 -13.26
N VAL A 194 0.32 -9.71 -12.47
CA VAL A 194 1.44 -10.67 -12.51
C VAL A 194 1.02 -12.05 -12.02
N ASP A 195 0.23 -12.15 -10.95
CA ASP A 195 -0.32 -13.44 -10.49
C ASP A 195 -1.22 -14.10 -11.54
N ALA A 196 -2.04 -13.31 -12.24
CA ALA A 196 -2.88 -13.83 -13.31
C ALA A 196 -2.03 -14.36 -14.49
N ALA A 197 -1.01 -13.60 -14.92
CA ALA A 197 -0.10 -14.04 -15.96
C ALA A 197 0.69 -15.30 -15.57
N LEU A 198 1.14 -15.37 -14.31
CA LEU A 198 1.83 -16.56 -13.78
C LEU A 198 0.96 -17.80 -13.85
N ALA A 199 -0.31 -17.67 -13.46
CA ALA A 199 -1.26 -18.78 -13.44
C ALA A 199 -1.69 -19.24 -14.84
N GLN A 200 -1.82 -18.30 -15.79
CA GLN A 200 -2.36 -18.58 -17.13
C GLN A 200 -1.27 -18.89 -18.14
N ASP A 201 -0.17 -18.13 -18.13
CA ASP A 201 0.83 -18.11 -19.19
C ASP A 201 2.23 -18.54 -18.70
N GLY A 202 2.38 -18.75 -17.38
CA GLY A 202 3.61 -19.25 -16.76
C GLY A 202 4.63 -18.15 -16.44
N VAL A 203 5.78 -18.60 -15.91
CA VAL A 203 6.82 -17.74 -15.31
C VAL A 203 7.37 -16.69 -16.27
N ALA A 204 7.69 -17.08 -17.52
CA ALA A 204 8.29 -16.17 -18.50
C ALA A 204 7.35 -15.01 -18.86
N ALA A 205 6.06 -15.28 -19.02
CA ALA A 205 5.05 -14.25 -19.29
C ALA A 205 4.87 -13.31 -18.08
N ALA A 206 4.82 -13.86 -16.86
CA ALA A 206 4.74 -13.10 -15.64
C ALA A 206 5.95 -12.16 -15.44
N GLN A 207 7.16 -12.64 -15.73
CA GLN A 207 8.38 -11.84 -15.68
C GLN A 207 8.35 -10.69 -16.69
N ALA A 208 8.04 -10.97 -17.95
CA ALA A 208 7.94 -9.95 -18.99
C ALA A 208 6.86 -8.92 -18.68
N LEU A 209 5.75 -9.32 -18.05
CA LEU A 209 4.72 -8.41 -17.60
C LEU A 209 5.20 -7.55 -16.41
N ALA A 210 5.85 -8.14 -15.42
CA ALA A 210 6.39 -7.43 -14.26
C ALA A 210 7.41 -6.35 -14.68
N GLU A 211 8.29 -6.65 -15.65
CA GLU A 211 9.22 -5.68 -16.24
C GLU A 211 8.47 -4.49 -16.87
N ARG A 212 7.41 -4.74 -17.63
CA ARG A 212 6.59 -3.65 -18.22
C ARG A 212 5.87 -2.83 -17.14
N LEU A 213 5.33 -3.48 -16.12
CA LEU A 213 4.62 -2.82 -15.03
C LEU A 213 5.55 -2.00 -14.11
N SER A 214 6.85 -2.30 -14.11
CA SER A 214 7.85 -1.55 -13.34
C SER A 214 8.35 -0.28 -14.05
N ALA A 215 8.03 -0.06 -15.32
CA ALA A 215 8.46 1.12 -16.07
C ALA A 215 8.10 2.46 -15.38
N PRO A 216 6.88 2.68 -14.84
CA PRO A 216 6.58 3.91 -14.11
C PRO A 216 7.47 4.13 -12.88
N ALA A 217 7.85 3.08 -12.16
CA ALA A 217 8.78 3.19 -11.05
C ALA A 217 10.17 3.65 -11.51
N ALA A 218 10.67 3.10 -12.63
CA ALA A 218 11.92 3.51 -13.25
C ALA A 218 11.92 4.98 -13.69
N GLU A 219 10.79 5.48 -14.23
CA GLU A 219 10.64 6.88 -14.64
C GLU A 219 10.64 7.86 -13.47
N ILE A 220 10.15 7.46 -12.29
CA ILE A 220 10.01 8.31 -11.11
C ILE A 220 11.25 8.22 -10.21
N ALA A 221 11.91 7.08 -10.13
CA ALA A 221 13.03 6.83 -9.23
C ALA A 221 14.15 7.88 -9.29
N PRO A 222 14.55 8.45 -10.45
CA PRO A 222 15.56 9.51 -10.51
C PRO A 222 15.20 10.79 -9.77
N PHE A 223 13.92 11.02 -9.49
CA PHE A 223 13.42 12.19 -8.75
C PHE A 223 13.37 11.97 -7.24
N ILE A 224 13.70 10.77 -6.77
CA ILE A 224 13.75 10.41 -5.35
C ILE A 224 15.22 10.41 -4.90
N PRO A 225 15.70 11.42 -4.12
CA PRO A 225 17.07 11.48 -3.64
C PRO A 225 17.48 10.21 -2.86
N ALA A 226 18.76 9.85 -2.90
CA ALA A 226 19.28 8.64 -2.21
C ALA A 226 19.05 8.65 -0.69
N ALA A 227 18.93 9.84 -0.08
CA ALA A 227 18.65 9.99 1.35
C ALA A 227 17.18 9.68 1.72
N VAL A 228 16.24 9.73 0.77
CA VAL A 228 14.84 9.30 0.97
C VAL A 228 14.81 7.77 1.00
N ALA A 229 14.18 7.18 2.02
CA ALA A 229 13.94 5.75 2.03
C ALA A 229 12.87 5.39 0.98
N LEU A 230 13.10 4.32 0.23
CA LEU A 230 12.19 3.83 -0.80
C LEU A 230 11.74 2.42 -0.49
N GLY A 231 10.44 2.17 -0.57
CA GLY A 231 9.87 0.83 -0.38
C GLY A 231 8.74 0.50 -1.33
N TYR A 232 8.41 -0.79 -1.35
CA TYR A 232 7.30 -1.35 -2.14
C TYR A 232 6.40 -2.21 -1.28
N HIS A 233 5.10 -1.99 -1.38
CA HIS A 233 4.05 -2.75 -0.72
C HIS A 233 3.25 -3.57 -1.74
N GLY A 234 3.41 -4.91 -1.73
CA GLY A 234 2.52 -5.82 -2.44
C GLY A 234 1.19 -5.95 -1.71
N CYS A 235 0.08 -6.11 -2.45
CA CYS A 235 -1.25 -6.25 -1.87
C CYS A 235 -2.11 -7.27 -2.63
N PHE A 236 -2.93 -8.03 -1.87
CA PHE A 236 -3.93 -8.94 -2.44
C PHE A 236 -5.32 -8.30 -2.56
N GLY A 237 -5.43 -7.01 -2.19
CA GLY A 237 -6.64 -6.21 -2.28
C GLY A 237 -7.56 -6.36 -1.07
N THR A 238 -8.32 -5.29 -0.78
CA THR A 238 -9.23 -5.21 0.38
C THR A 238 -10.62 -4.67 0.03
N LEU A 239 -10.90 -4.34 -1.23
CA LEU A 239 -12.13 -3.65 -1.61
C LEU A 239 -13.40 -4.46 -1.28
N SER A 240 -13.38 -5.78 -1.48
CA SER A 240 -14.50 -6.67 -1.17
C SER A 240 -14.30 -7.46 0.13
N GLY A 241 -13.32 -7.09 0.93
CA GLY A 241 -12.85 -7.80 2.11
C GLY A 241 -11.43 -8.32 1.88
N TRP A 242 -10.74 -8.70 2.97
CA TRP A 242 -9.41 -9.29 2.90
C TRP A 242 -9.49 -10.81 2.85
N PRO A 243 -8.73 -11.46 2.00
CA PRO A 243 -8.14 -10.91 0.78
C PRO A 243 -9.19 -10.84 -0.36
N SER A 244 -9.08 -9.86 -1.26
CA SER A 244 -9.95 -9.82 -2.45
C SER A 244 -9.63 -10.95 -3.43
N ARG A 245 -8.46 -11.56 -3.33
CA ARG A 245 -8.02 -12.73 -4.09
C ARG A 245 -7.05 -13.56 -3.24
N GLN A 246 -7.01 -14.84 -3.49
CA GLN A 246 -6.14 -15.80 -2.81
C GLN A 246 -5.19 -16.44 -3.83
N PRO A 247 -3.96 -15.93 -4.00
CA PRO A 247 -2.98 -16.59 -4.85
C PRO A 247 -2.56 -17.92 -4.21
N PRO A 248 -2.15 -18.91 -5.01
CA PRO A 248 -1.71 -20.21 -4.49
C PRO A 248 -0.42 -20.13 -3.69
N ASP A 249 0.44 -19.16 -4.02
CA ASP A 249 1.72 -18.93 -3.37
C ASP A 249 2.19 -17.47 -3.55
N LEU A 250 3.40 -17.14 -3.06
CA LEU A 250 4.01 -15.82 -3.18
C LEU A 250 4.76 -15.58 -4.51
N GLY A 251 4.67 -16.48 -5.49
CA GLY A 251 5.46 -16.43 -6.71
C GLY A 251 5.27 -15.15 -7.53
N GLY A 252 4.03 -14.73 -7.75
CA GLY A 252 3.76 -13.49 -8.48
C GLY A 252 4.26 -12.24 -7.74
N ALA A 253 4.11 -12.18 -6.42
CA ALA A 253 4.63 -11.09 -5.60
C ALA A 253 6.16 -11.02 -5.65
N VAL A 254 6.84 -12.15 -5.57
CA VAL A 254 8.32 -12.24 -5.67
C VAL A 254 8.80 -11.79 -7.06
N ILE A 255 8.17 -12.27 -8.15
CA ILE A 255 8.48 -11.85 -9.52
C ILE A 255 8.34 -10.33 -9.65
N LEU A 256 7.23 -9.76 -9.21
CA LEU A 256 6.96 -8.33 -9.30
C LEU A 256 7.98 -7.51 -8.50
N LEU A 257 8.23 -7.87 -7.23
CA LEU A 257 9.16 -7.12 -6.38
C LEU A 257 10.60 -7.18 -6.91
N ASN A 258 11.05 -8.32 -7.43
CA ASN A 258 12.35 -8.42 -8.08
C ASN A 258 12.45 -7.47 -9.30
N ALA A 259 11.40 -7.37 -10.12
CA ALA A 259 11.35 -6.43 -11.24
C ALA A 259 11.36 -4.96 -10.77
N MET A 260 10.60 -4.62 -9.71
CA MET A 260 10.57 -3.27 -9.12
C MET A 260 11.95 -2.87 -8.58
N ILE A 261 12.64 -3.75 -7.87
CA ILE A 261 14.00 -3.50 -7.36
C ILE A 261 14.96 -3.23 -8.52
N ALA A 262 14.93 -4.07 -9.56
CA ALA A 262 15.80 -3.91 -10.73
C ALA A 262 15.51 -2.59 -11.47
N ALA A 263 14.24 -2.23 -11.64
CA ALA A 263 13.80 -1.03 -12.32
C ALA A 263 14.12 0.27 -11.55
N SER A 264 14.20 0.20 -10.23
CA SER A 264 14.42 1.38 -9.37
C SER A 264 15.76 2.09 -9.66
N GLY A 265 16.77 1.37 -10.15
CA GLY A 265 18.10 1.96 -10.45
C GLY A 265 18.79 2.60 -9.25
N ARG A 266 18.29 2.36 -8.05
CA ARG A 266 18.77 2.86 -6.77
C ARG A 266 18.48 1.85 -5.66
N ARG A 267 19.05 2.07 -4.48
CA ARG A 267 18.74 1.28 -3.30
C ARG A 267 17.22 1.34 -3.00
N VAL A 268 16.64 0.18 -2.77
CA VAL A 268 15.34 -0.02 -2.12
C VAL A 268 15.61 -0.35 -0.65
N ASP A 269 14.90 0.29 0.26
CA ASP A 269 15.15 0.21 1.69
C ASP A 269 14.24 -0.83 2.37
N PHE A 270 13.00 -1.01 1.88
CA PHE A 270 12.09 -2.00 2.42
C PHE A 270 11.13 -2.57 1.37
N LEU A 271 10.70 -3.81 1.63
CA LEU A 271 9.73 -4.56 0.83
C LEU A 271 8.66 -5.12 1.74
N HIS A 272 7.42 -5.13 1.29
CA HIS A 272 6.32 -5.76 1.98
C HIS A 272 5.65 -6.80 1.09
N LEU A 273 5.48 -8.02 1.60
CA LEU A 273 4.73 -9.10 0.96
C LEU A 273 3.55 -9.49 1.86
N PRO A 274 2.31 -9.42 1.36
CA PRO A 274 1.15 -9.88 2.13
C PRO A 274 1.17 -11.41 2.24
N THR A 275 0.66 -11.95 3.36
CA THR A 275 0.44 -13.38 3.52
C THR A 275 -1.03 -13.68 3.80
N LEU A 276 -1.46 -14.94 3.64
CA LEU A 276 -2.85 -15.34 3.80
C LEU A 276 -3.21 -15.85 5.21
N GLY A 277 -2.30 -15.75 6.16
CA GLY A 277 -2.53 -16.29 7.50
C GLY A 277 -2.46 -17.83 7.56
N ILE A 278 -1.80 -18.46 6.62
CA ILE A 278 -1.58 -19.90 6.52
C ILE A 278 -0.11 -20.24 6.79
N ALA A 279 0.16 -21.44 7.26
CA ALA A 279 1.50 -21.95 7.53
C ALA A 279 1.88 -23.07 6.55
N ASP A 280 1.49 -22.92 5.28
CA ASP A 280 1.79 -23.85 4.21
C ASP A 280 3.20 -23.57 3.64
N ASP A 281 4.04 -24.59 3.60
CA ASP A 281 5.40 -24.51 3.09
C ASP A 281 5.44 -24.14 1.60
N ALA A 282 4.54 -24.71 0.80
CA ALA A 282 4.43 -24.41 -0.63
C ALA A 282 4.06 -22.94 -0.89
N PHE A 283 3.25 -22.34 -0.01
CA PHE A 283 2.90 -20.92 -0.12
C PHE A 283 4.12 -20.00 0.04
N PHE A 284 5.03 -20.31 0.97
CA PHE A 284 6.22 -19.51 1.25
C PHE A 284 7.44 -19.87 0.39
N ALA A 285 7.46 -21.04 -0.25
CA ALA A 285 8.61 -21.51 -1.02
C ALA A 285 9.17 -20.49 -2.05
N PRO A 286 8.35 -19.68 -2.75
CA PRO A 286 8.86 -18.67 -3.67
C PRO A 286 9.73 -17.59 -3.03
N LEU A 287 9.67 -17.37 -1.70
CA LEU A 287 10.53 -16.41 -1.01
C LEU A 287 12.01 -16.69 -1.20
N ALA A 288 12.40 -17.96 -1.39
CA ALA A 288 13.79 -18.33 -1.71
C ALA A 288 14.31 -17.68 -3.01
N GLY A 289 13.40 -17.27 -3.90
CA GLY A 289 13.72 -16.54 -5.15
C GLY A 289 13.72 -15.00 -5.01
N LEU A 290 13.37 -14.46 -3.85
CA LEU A 290 13.39 -13.01 -3.62
C LEU A 290 14.83 -12.50 -3.54
N ARG A 291 15.10 -11.38 -4.21
CA ARG A 291 16.42 -10.73 -4.27
C ARG A 291 16.34 -9.33 -3.69
N PRO A 292 16.28 -9.19 -2.36
CA PRO A 292 15.98 -7.92 -1.71
C PRO A 292 17.06 -6.83 -1.87
N GLY A 293 18.29 -7.20 -2.27
CA GLY A 293 19.36 -6.22 -2.56
C GLY A 293 19.76 -5.37 -1.35
N GLY A 294 19.56 -5.88 -0.12
CA GLY A 294 19.80 -5.17 1.14
C GLY A 294 18.57 -4.44 1.69
N ALA A 295 17.40 -4.56 1.06
CA ALA A 295 16.15 -4.07 1.62
C ALA A 295 15.69 -4.95 2.80
N THR A 296 15.13 -4.32 3.84
CA THR A 296 14.40 -5.06 4.89
C THR A 296 13.10 -5.62 4.31
N VAL A 297 12.90 -6.92 4.46
CA VAL A 297 11.66 -7.57 4.02
C VAL A 297 10.68 -7.64 5.18
N TYR A 298 9.43 -7.24 4.96
CA TYR A 298 8.35 -7.35 5.92
C TYR A 298 7.29 -8.31 5.39
N LEU A 299 6.92 -9.30 6.20
CA LEU A 299 5.81 -10.19 5.89
C LEU A 299 4.53 -9.69 6.53
N GLY A 300 3.48 -9.56 5.72
CA GLY A 300 2.14 -9.18 6.14
C GLY A 300 1.43 -10.31 6.87
N ALA A 301 2.01 -10.77 7.99
CA ALA A 301 1.58 -11.94 8.74
C ALA A 301 0.70 -11.60 9.95
N ILE A 302 0.56 -10.32 10.31
CA ILE A 302 -0.26 -9.91 11.46
C ILE A 302 -1.71 -9.82 11.03
N HIS A 303 -2.45 -10.90 11.27
CA HIS A 303 -3.88 -11.00 11.02
C HIS A 303 -4.64 -10.94 12.35
N HIS A 304 -5.69 -10.14 12.46
CA HIS A 304 -6.41 -9.94 13.71
C HIS A 304 -7.00 -11.20 14.34
N MET A 305 -7.23 -12.22 13.54
CA MET A 305 -7.81 -13.48 14.03
C MET A 305 -6.78 -14.58 14.25
N HIS A 306 -5.49 -14.28 14.03
CA HIS A 306 -4.46 -15.27 14.33
C HIS A 306 -4.26 -15.38 15.83
N ASP A 307 -4.47 -16.58 16.36
CA ASP A 307 -3.94 -16.93 17.66
C ASP A 307 -2.39 -16.92 17.61
N ALA A 308 -1.76 -16.81 18.76
CA ALA A 308 -0.30 -16.77 18.86
C ALA A 308 0.36 -18.01 18.22
N ASP A 309 -0.28 -19.18 18.30
CA ASP A 309 0.26 -20.41 17.74
C ASP A 309 0.15 -20.46 16.22
N GLY A 310 -0.92 -19.92 15.66
CA GLY A 310 -1.06 -19.76 14.21
C GLY A 310 0.02 -18.88 13.63
N LEU A 311 0.26 -17.71 14.23
CA LEU A 311 1.33 -16.80 13.83
C LEU A 311 2.71 -17.45 14.00
N ARG A 312 2.97 -18.12 15.16
CA ARG A 312 4.25 -18.82 15.40
C ARG A 312 4.55 -19.87 14.31
N ARG A 313 3.56 -20.69 13.95
CA ARG A 313 3.72 -21.68 12.86
C ARG A 313 4.01 -21.01 11.53
N GLN A 314 3.33 -19.90 11.21
CA GLN A 314 3.56 -19.15 9.98
C GLN A 314 4.98 -18.60 9.92
N LEU A 315 5.49 -17.98 11.01
CA LEU A 315 6.83 -17.45 11.08
C LEU A 315 7.90 -18.55 10.94
N GLN A 316 7.71 -19.70 11.60
CA GLN A 316 8.61 -20.85 11.48
C GLN A 316 8.66 -21.38 10.04
N THR A 317 7.52 -21.43 9.35
CA THR A 317 7.47 -21.88 7.96
C THR A 317 8.16 -20.88 7.05
N ALA A 318 7.87 -19.59 7.17
CA ALA A 318 8.49 -18.54 6.36
C ALA A 318 10.03 -18.51 6.51
N ARG A 319 10.56 -18.76 7.71
CA ARG A 319 12.01 -18.79 7.99
C ARG A 319 12.78 -19.88 7.26
N ARG A 320 12.12 -20.94 6.80
CA ARG A 320 12.76 -21.96 5.97
C ARG A 320 13.18 -21.41 4.60
N HIS A 321 12.52 -20.34 4.14
CA HIS A 321 12.68 -19.76 2.82
C HIS A 321 13.27 -18.35 2.84
N LEU A 322 13.16 -17.64 3.96
CA LEU A 322 13.71 -16.30 4.17
C LEU A 322 14.19 -16.18 5.61
N ALA A 323 15.51 -16.08 5.82
CA ALA A 323 16.12 -16.14 7.15
C ALA A 323 15.74 -14.96 8.06
N GLU A 324 15.69 -13.74 7.49
CA GLU A 324 15.45 -12.51 8.24
C GLU A 324 14.30 -11.72 7.61
N PHE A 325 13.34 -11.30 8.42
CA PHE A 325 12.24 -10.43 8.04
C PHE A 325 11.64 -9.74 9.26
N GLY A 326 11.06 -8.57 9.03
CA GLY A 326 10.15 -7.92 9.97
C GLY A 326 8.70 -8.32 9.70
N LEU A 327 7.78 -7.73 10.46
CA LEU A 327 6.36 -8.03 10.41
C LEU A 327 5.52 -6.81 10.06
N ALA A 328 4.39 -7.06 9.42
CA ALA A 328 3.36 -6.07 9.12
C ALA A 328 1.99 -6.73 9.13
N ALA A 329 0.94 -5.91 9.16
CA ALA A 329 -0.37 -6.37 8.72
C ALA A 329 -0.36 -6.62 7.20
N PRO A 330 -1.23 -7.49 6.67
CA PRO A 330 -1.23 -7.83 5.25
C PRO A 330 -1.67 -6.67 4.35
N CYS A 331 -2.36 -5.66 4.90
CA CYS A 331 -2.80 -4.45 4.22
C CYS A 331 -3.10 -3.34 5.24
N GLY A 332 -3.44 -2.13 4.76
CA GLY A 332 -3.90 -1.03 5.61
C GLY A 332 -5.30 -1.29 6.21
N PHE A 333 -5.63 -0.54 7.25
CA PHE A 333 -6.84 -0.72 8.06
C PHE A 333 -7.97 0.27 7.71
N GLY A 334 -7.84 1.07 6.67
CA GLY A 334 -8.77 2.16 6.36
C GLY A 334 -10.24 1.77 6.25
N ARG A 335 -10.52 0.54 5.76
CA ARG A 335 -11.88 0.02 5.62
C ARG A 335 -12.38 -0.80 6.81
N ALA A 336 -11.53 -1.03 7.83
CA ALA A 336 -11.87 -1.92 8.95
C ALA A 336 -13.16 -1.55 9.70
N PRO A 337 -13.43 -0.30 10.09
CA PRO A 337 -14.66 0.07 10.79
C PRO A 337 -15.93 -0.07 9.96
N GLU A 338 -15.84 0.07 8.64
CA GLU A 338 -17.00 -0.02 7.74
C GLU A 338 -17.35 -1.45 7.36
N ARG A 339 -16.37 -2.36 7.48
CA ARG A 339 -16.52 -3.77 7.13
C ARG A 339 -15.83 -4.67 8.15
N PRO A 340 -16.13 -4.54 9.44
CA PRO A 340 -15.37 -5.20 10.50
C PRO A 340 -15.34 -6.72 10.38
N GLY A 341 -16.40 -7.34 9.88
CA GLY A 341 -16.46 -8.80 9.71
C GLY A 341 -15.81 -9.33 8.43
N ARG A 342 -15.32 -8.45 7.53
CA ARG A 342 -14.83 -8.88 6.20
C ARG A 342 -13.36 -8.57 5.95
N LEU A 343 -12.78 -7.65 6.67
CA LEU A 343 -11.43 -7.17 6.35
C LEU A 343 -10.34 -7.93 7.09
N LEU A 344 -10.51 -8.13 8.38
CA LEU A 344 -9.45 -8.69 9.22
C LEU A 344 -10.01 -9.57 10.34
N THR A 345 -11.32 -9.85 10.32
CA THR A 345 -11.98 -10.73 11.28
C THR A 345 -12.60 -11.92 10.56
N ALA A 346 -12.77 -13.05 11.25
CA ALA A 346 -13.47 -14.19 10.71
C ALA A 346 -14.93 -13.82 10.38
N GLU A 347 -15.48 -14.42 9.33
CA GLU A 347 -16.88 -14.25 8.97
C GLU A 347 -17.80 -14.57 10.16
N GLY A 348 -18.74 -13.68 10.45
CA GLY A 348 -19.66 -13.84 11.60
C GLY A 348 -19.15 -13.35 12.94
N SER A 349 -17.90 -12.89 13.05
CA SER A 349 -17.41 -12.27 14.27
C SER A 349 -18.02 -10.87 14.45
N PRO A 350 -18.41 -10.48 15.69
CA PRO A 350 -18.87 -9.13 15.95
C PRO A 350 -17.75 -8.14 15.68
N PRO A 351 -18.07 -6.92 15.19
CA PRO A 351 -17.08 -5.89 15.03
C PRO A 351 -16.41 -5.57 16.37
N PRO A 352 -15.08 -5.43 16.40
CA PRO A 352 -14.40 -5.04 17.62
C PRO A 352 -14.89 -3.64 18.08
N LYS A 353 -15.07 -3.46 19.38
CA LYS A 353 -15.51 -2.19 19.97
C LYS A 353 -14.48 -1.08 19.74
N ASP A 354 -13.19 -1.44 19.73
CA ASP A 354 -12.10 -0.54 19.36
C ASP A 354 -11.07 -1.30 18.50
N ILE A 355 -11.13 -1.10 17.19
CA ILE A 355 -10.20 -1.71 16.23
C ILE A 355 -8.75 -1.30 16.47
N LEU A 356 -8.51 -0.10 17.03
CA LEU A 356 -7.16 0.41 17.25
C LEU A 356 -6.44 -0.33 18.37
N ASP A 357 -7.16 -0.63 19.46
CA ASP A 357 -6.59 -1.41 20.55
C ASP A 357 -6.20 -2.81 20.07
N ILE A 358 -6.97 -3.37 19.15
CA ILE A 358 -6.66 -4.65 18.51
C ILE A 358 -5.41 -4.51 17.62
N ILE A 359 -5.34 -3.48 16.77
CA ILE A 359 -4.19 -3.22 15.91
C ILE A 359 -2.92 -3.14 16.75
N VAL A 360 -2.91 -2.29 17.76
CA VAL A 360 -1.73 -2.07 18.62
C VAL A 360 -1.35 -3.35 19.35
N ARG A 361 -2.31 -4.00 20.01
CA ARG A 361 -2.08 -5.25 20.75
C ARG A 361 -1.50 -6.34 19.85
N ASP A 362 -2.07 -6.55 18.69
CA ASP A 362 -1.66 -7.64 17.79
C ASP A 362 -0.26 -7.38 17.19
N HIS A 363 0.10 -6.13 16.91
CA HIS A 363 1.45 -5.77 16.49
C HIS A 363 2.47 -5.98 17.61
N LEU A 364 2.18 -5.56 18.85
CA LEU A 364 3.08 -5.80 19.98
C LEU A 364 3.26 -7.29 20.25
N LYS A 365 2.18 -8.07 20.20
CA LYS A 365 2.25 -9.53 20.36
C LYS A 365 3.06 -10.19 19.24
N ALA A 366 2.94 -9.70 18.01
CA ALA A 366 3.71 -10.22 16.89
C ALA A 366 5.23 -10.00 17.07
N VAL A 367 5.66 -8.86 17.63
CA VAL A 367 7.06 -8.61 17.96
C VAL A 367 7.58 -9.60 19.00
N GLU A 368 6.81 -9.86 20.07
CA GLU A 368 7.18 -10.88 21.06
C GLU A 368 7.43 -12.24 20.41
N LEU A 369 6.50 -12.67 19.55
CA LEU A 369 6.59 -13.95 18.83
C LEU A 369 7.74 -13.98 17.82
N LEU A 370 8.06 -12.85 17.20
CA LEU A 370 9.21 -12.75 16.29
C LEU A 370 10.54 -13.00 17.05
N HIS A 371 10.65 -12.48 18.26
CA HIS A 371 11.82 -12.70 19.13
C HIS A 371 11.88 -14.15 19.64
N GLU A 372 10.75 -14.72 20.11
CA GLU A 372 10.68 -16.12 20.54
C GLU A 372 11.10 -17.10 19.44
N ALA A 373 10.69 -16.83 18.21
CA ALA A 373 10.98 -17.69 17.08
C ALA A 373 12.41 -17.52 16.53
N GLY A 374 13.18 -16.50 16.97
CA GLY A 374 14.58 -16.24 16.61
C GLY A 374 15.59 -16.73 17.64
N ALA A 375 15.11 -17.13 18.82
CA ALA A 375 15.91 -17.72 19.88
C ALA A 375 15.98 -19.26 19.72
#